data_67c5cc8dfba6d26a5293e0f899826e2a
#
_entry.id   67c5cc8dfba6d26a5293e0f899826e2a
#
_cell.length_a   1.000
_cell.length_b   1.000
_cell.length_c   1.000
_cell.angle_alpha   90.00
_cell.angle_beta   90.00
_cell.angle_gamma   90.00
#
_symmetry.space_group_name_H-M   'P 1'
#
loop_
_entity.id
_entity.type
_entity.pdbx_description
1 polymer ?
#
loop_
_entity_poly.entity_id
_entity_poly.type
_entity_poly.pdbx_seq_one_letter_code
_entity_poly.pdbx_strand_id
1 'polypeptide(L)'
;WYVVAFGMLGDSLSGVTFISVPGAVIFTKFGYFQIVLGYFVGYLAIITILLPLYYKLNLVSIYGYLRHRYGRFAQYTGSFFFMLSRILGSAARLFLAASVLQLFIFDQWGVPFALSVSLIIFLIWLYTTKGGIKTLVWTDAFQSSLLIFGVLVSIYVIVTQLNISWVDLPALIAENKNSELFCWDINSKNYFWKQFIGGAFIAACMTGLDQNMMQKNLTCKTL
;
A
#
# COMPACT_ATOMS: atom_id res chain seq x y z
N TRP A 1 11.75 -15.98 -0.50
CA TRP A 1 11.60 -14.59 -0.93
C TRP A 1 10.31 -14.33 -1.74
N TYR A 2 9.85 -15.28 -2.58
CA TYR A 2 8.64 -15.07 -3.40
C TYR A 2 7.39 -14.69 -2.58
N VAL A 3 7.13 -15.40 -1.49
CA VAL A 3 5.97 -15.14 -0.61
C VAL A 3 6.09 -13.78 0.07
N VAL A 4 7.30 -13.38 0.47
CA VAL A 4 7.56 -12.06 1.06
C VAL A 4 7.32 -10.96 0.02
N ALA A 5 7.88 -11.11 -1.19
CA ALA A 5 7.69 -10.15 -2.27
C ALA A 5 6.20 -9.99 -2.64
N PHE A 6 5.48 -11.11 -2.77
CA PHE A 6 4.06 -11.08 -3.08
C PHE A 6 3.21 -10.52 -1.94
N GLY A 7 3.56 -10.82 -0.67
CA GLY A 7 2.93 -10.25 0.51
C GLY A 7 3.14 -8.73 0.61
N MET A 8 4.30 -8.23 0.21
CA MET A 8 4.58 -6.79 0.19
C MET A 8 3.71 -6.02 -0.82
N LEU A 9 3.24 -6.66 -1.88
CA LEU A 9 2.24 -6.07 -2.77
C LEU A 9 0.94 -5.78 -1.99
N GLY A 10 0.51 -6.70 -1.12
CA GLY A 10 -0.68 -6.52 -0.28
C GLY A 10 -0.55 -5.39 0.74
N ASP A 11 0.66 -5.15 1.25
CA ASP A 11 0.92 -4.01 2.13
C ASP A 11 0.84 -2.67 1.39
N SER A 12 1.27 -2.65 0.12
CA SER A 12 1.25 -1.46 -0.73
C SER A 12 -0.13 -1.19 -1.31
N LEU A 13 -0.87 -2.27 -1.64
CA LEU A 13 -2.22 -2.22 -2.17
C LEU A 13 -3.22 -2.38 -1.01
N SER A 14 -4.01 -1.37 -0.77
CA SER A 14 -5.09 -1.42 0.23
C SER A 14 -6.46 -1.33 -0.44
N GLY A 15 -7.53 -1.73 0.25
CA GLY A 15 -8.89 -1.53 -0.23
C GLY A 15 -9.21 -0.06 -0.53
N VAL A 16 -8.59 0.86 0.21
CA VAL A 16 -8.68 2.31 -0.06
C VAL A 16 -8.06 2.63 -1.41
N THR A 17 -6.88 2.09 -1.72
CA THR A 17 -6.19 2.29 -3.01
C THR A 17 -7.03 1.74 -4.16
N PHE A 18 -7.68 0.59 -3.96
CA PHE A 18 -8.55 -0.05 -4.95
C PHE A 18 -9.70 0.87 -5.40
N ILE A 19 -10.23 1.69 -4.50
CA ILE A 19 -11.32 2.62 -4.81
C ILE A 19 -10.77 4.00 -5.22
N SER A 20 -9.77 4.50 -4.49
CA SER A 20 -9.31 5.88 -4.66
C SER A 20 -8.54 6.12 -5.95
N VAL A 21 -7.73 5.16 -6.41
CA VAL A 21 -6.93 5.34 -7.63
C VAL A 21 -7.81 5.40 -8.88
N PRO A 22 -8.76 4.47 -9.12
CA PRO A 22 -9.70 4.62 -10.23
C PRO A 22 -10.59 5.87 -10.09
N GLY A 23 -11.05 6.17 -8.87
CA GLY A 23 -11.87 7.36 -8.61
C GLY A 23 -11.14 8.68 -8.91
N ALA A 24 -9.82 8.72 -8.69
CA ALA A 24 -9.01 9.90 -8.98
C ALA A 24 -8.88 10.19 -10.49
N VAL A 25 -9.06 9.19 -11.37
CA VAL A 25 -8.96 9.36 -12.83
C VAL A 25 -9.90 10.44 -13.35
N ILE A 26 -11.07 10.62 -12.75
CA ILE A 26 -12.03 11.65 -13.13
C ILE A 26 -11.42 13.06 -12.99
N PHE A 27 -10.56 13.28 -11.98
CA PHE A 27 -10.01 14.60 -11.65
C PHE A 27 -8.56 14.77 -12.12
N THR A 28 -7.78 13.70 -12.12
CA THR A 28 -6.33 13.74 -12.39
C THR A 28 -5.95 13.02 -13.68
N LYS A 29 -6.95 12.51 -14.41
CA LYS A 29 -6.75 11.63 -15.57
C LYS A 29 -5.90 10.41 -15.14
N PHE A 30 -5.11 9.82 -16.00
CA PHE A 30 -4.15 8.78 -15.64
C PHE A 30 -2.85 9.33 -15.03
N GLY A 31 -2.83 10.56 -14.53
CA GLY A 31 -1.66 11.21 -13.94
C GLY A 31 -1.01 10.44 -12.77
N TYR A 32 -1.76 9.57 -12.07
CA TYR A 32 -1.20 8.68 -11.05
C TYR A 32 -0.10 7.76 -11.60
N PHE A 33 -0.13 7.43 -12.88
CA PHE A 33 0.92 6.63 -13.53
C PHE A 33 2.30 7.28 -13.45
N GLN A 34 2.37 8.61 -13.47
CA GLN A 34 3.63 9.36 -13.32
C GLN A 34 4.27 9.12 -11.93
N ILE A 35 3.43 8.99 -10.87
CA ILE A 35 3.88 8.66 -9.52
C ILE A 35 4.43 7.23 -9.50
N VAL A 36 3.75 6.29 -10.17
CA VAL A 36 4.19 4.90 -10.26
C VAL A 36 5.54 4.77 -10.95
N LEU A 37 5.79 5.55 -11.99
CA LEU A 37 7.14 5.63 -12.61
C LEU A 37 8.18 6.14 -11.61
N GLY A 38 7.82 7.11 -10.76
CA GLY A 38 8.66 7.56 -9.67
C GLY A 38 8.96 6.46 -8.64
N TYR A 39 7.99 5.63 -8.30
CA TYR A 39 8.18 4.48 -7.40
C TYR A 39 9.29 3.56 -7.89
N PHE A 40 9.40 3.34 -9.20
CA PHE A 40 10.44 2.49 -9.76
C PHE A 40 11.84 3.01 -9.41
N VAL A 41 12.07 4.32 -9.54
CA VAL A 41 13.34 4.94 -9.13
C VAL A 41 13.55 4.86 -7.61
N GLY A 42 12.49 5.07 -6.82
CA GLY A 42 12.54 4.90 -5.37
C GLY A 42 12.92 3.48 -4.95
N TYR A 43 12.35 2.46 -5.59
CA TYR A 43 12.72 1.06 -5.33
C TYR A 43 14.16 0.74 -5.74
N LEU A 44 14.66 1.30 -6.84
CA LEU A 44 16.07 1.18 -7.19
C LEU A 44 16.98 1.76 -6.10
N ALA A 45 16.65 2.92 -5.56
CA ALA A 45 17.40 3.51 -4.44
C ALA A 45 17.33 2.63 -3.17
N ILE A 46 16.19 2.01 -2.87
CA ILE A 46 16.06 1.07 -1.75
C ILE A 46 16.99 -0.14 -1.95
N ILE A 47 16.96 -0.75 -3.12
CA ILE A 47 17.76 -1.96 -3.43
C ILE A 47 19.25 -1.66 -3.41
N THR A 48 19.67 -0.52 -3.95
CA THR A 48 21.10 -0.19 -4.11
C THR A 48 21.72 0.46 -2.88
N ILE A 49 20.95 1.20 -2.09
CA ILE A 49 21.46 1.99 -0.96
C ILE A 49 20.95 1.44 0.37
N LEU A 50 19.64 1.34 0.54
CA LEU A 50 19.07 1.05 1.86
C LEU A 50 19.23 -0.41 2.27
N LEU A 51 18.90 -1.35 1.41
CA LEU A 51 19.03 -2.77 1.73
C LEU A 51 20.47 -3.17 2.05
N PRO A 52 21.49 -2.84 1.23
CA PRO A 52 22.89 -3.11 1.59
C PRO A 52 23.30 -2.49 2.92
N LEU A 53 22.82 -1.27 3.24
CA LEU A 53 23.09 -0.62 4.51
C LEU A 53 22.52 -1.41 5.69
N TYR A 54 21.26 -1.88 5.59
CA TYR A 54 20.63 -2.69 6.62
C TYR A 54 21.37 -4.00 6.87
N TYR A 55 21.73 -4.72 5.80
CA TYR A 55 22.47 -5.98 5.92
C TYR A 55 23.88 -5.77 6.45
N LYS A 56 24.62 -4.76 5.94
CA LYS A 56 25.99 -4.47 6.39
C LYS A 56 26.08 -4.10 7.87
N LEU A 57 25.11 -3.37 8.37
CA LEU A 57 25.05 -2.94 9.77
C LEU A 57 24.28 -3.89 10.69
N ASN A 58 23.79 -5.03 10.16
CA ASN A 58 22.95 -5.99 10.88
C ASN A 58 21.80 -5.29 11.62
N LEU A 59 21.13 -4.33 10.95
CA LEU A 59 20.06 -3.56 11.54
C LEU A 59 18.77 -4.35 11.50
N VAL A 60 18.10 -4.46 12.64
CA VAL A 60 16.73 -4.96 12.73
C VAL A 60 15.72 -3.81 12.48
N SER A 61 16.17 -2.57 12.59
CA SER A 61 15.34 -1.38 12.54
C SER A 61 16.14 -0.16 12.14
N ILE A 62 15.53 0.74 11.33
CA ILE A 62 16.12 2.05 11.01
C ILE A 62 16.36 2.89 12.26
N TYR A 63 15.59 2.69 13.32
CA TYR A 63 15.76 3.41 14.59
C TYR A 63 17.05 3.00 15.32
N GLY A 64 17.54 1.78 15.10
CA GLY A 64 18.86 1.35 15.52
C GLY A 64 19.97 2.17 14.85
N TYR A 65 19.83 2.44 13.57
CA TYR A 65 20.76 3.33 12.85
C TYR A 65 20.76 4.76 13.41
N LEU A 66 19.56 5.32 13.68
CA LEU A 66 19.44 6.64 14.30
C LEU A 66 20.18 6.70 15.67
N ARG A 67 20.09 5.63 16.45
CA ARG A 67 20.83 5.53 17.73
C ARG A 67 22.34 5.63 17.54
N HIS A 68 22.87 4.89 16.57
CA HIS A 68 24.32 4.89 16.31
C HIS A 68 24.82 6.24 15.80
N ARG A 69 24.02 6.93 14.98
CA ARG A 69 24.48 8.18 14.35
C ARG A 69 24.12 9.43 15.13
N TYR A 70 22.96 9.47 15.76
CA TYR A 70 22.38 10.67 16.39
C TYR A 70 22.08 10.51 17.89
N GLY A 71 22.32 9.32 18.44
CA GLY A 71 22.12 9.04 19.84
C GLY A 71 20.72 8.56 20.23
N ARG A 72 20.53 8.32 21.54
CA ARG A 72 19.31 7.69 22.08
C ARG A 72 18.05 8.53 21.88
N PHE A 73 18.16 9.86 21.99
CA PHE A 73 17.02 10.76 21.82
C PHE A 73 16.43 10.65 20.41
N ALA A 74 17.27 10.65 19.38
CA ALA A 74 16.81 10.49 18.00
C ALA A 74 16.10 9.16 17.77
N GLN A 75 16.59 8.06 18.37
CA GLN A 75 15.94 6.76 18.33
C GLN A 75 14.55 6.80 18.98
N TYR A 76 14.43 7.31 20.20
CA TYR A 76 13.16 7.35 20.93
C TYR A 76 12.13 8.25 20.22
N THR A 77 12.55 9.40 19.75
CA THR A 77 11.68 10.31 19.00
C THR A 77 11.17 9.65 17.71
N GLY A 78 12.06 9.05 16.91
CA GLY A 78 11.67 8.35 15.70
C GLY A 78 10.72 7.17 15.98
N SER A 79 11.00 6.36 16.99
CA SER A 79 10.15 5.23 17.38
C SER A 79 8.78 5.69 17.89
N PHE A 80 8.72 6.78 18.64
CA PHE A 80 7.47 7.36 19.14
C PHE A 80 6.57 7.84 17.99
N PHE A 81 7.12 8.64 17.08
CA PHE A 81 6.35 9.11 15.92
C PHE A 81 5.91 7.97 15.00
N PHE A 82 6.76 6.97 14.81
CA PHE A 82 6.37 5.77 14.08
C PHE A 82 5.18 5.07 14.73
N MET A 83 5.24 4.82 16.04
CA MET A 83 4.17 4.15 16.75
C MET A 83 2.87 4.94 16.69
N LEU A 84 2.93 6.26 16.90
CA LEU A 84 1.77 7.14 16.78
C LEU A 84 1.15 7.09 15.37
N SER A 85 1.99 7.22 14.34
CA SER A 85 1.57 7.12 12.94
C SER A 85 0.91 5.77 12.62
N ARG A 86 1.47 4.68 13.16
CA ARG A 86 0.91 3.33 12.93
C ARG A 86 -0.42 3.13 13.63
N ILE A 87 -0.57 3.59 14.87
CA ILE A 87 -1.84 3.50 15.60
C ILE A 87 -2.93 4.27 14.84
N LEU A 88 -2.67 5.52 14.48
CA LEU A 88 -3.64 6.36 13.75
C LEU A 88 -3.98 5.79 12.37
N GLY A 89 -2.95 5.38 11.61
CA GLY A 89 -3.15 4.81 10.28
C GLY A 89 -3.89 3.47 10.32
N SER A 90 -3.60 2.62 11.30
CA SER A 90 -4.32 1.34 11.47
C SER A 90 -5.76 1.56 11.90
N ALA A 91 -6.01 2.51 12.82
CA ALA A 91 -7.36 2.87 13.25
C ALA A 91 -8.22 3.39 12.08
N ALA A 92 -7.65 4.26 11.23
CA ALA A 92 -8.35 4.78 10.06
C ALA A 92 -8.70 3.66 9.05
N ARG A 93 -7.77 2.75 8.77
CA ARG A 93 -8.01 1.61 7.88
C ARG A 93 -9.06 0.64 8.44
N LEU A 94 -8.96 0.35 9.75
CA LEU A 94 -9.94 -0.49 10.44
C LEU A 94 -11.33 0.12 10.41
N PHE A 95 -11.44 1.44 10.64
CA PHE A 95 -12.71 2.15 10.57
C PHE A 95 -13.35 2.01 9.17
N LEU A 96 -12.57 2.22 8.10
CA LEU A 96 -13.08 2.07 6.73
C LEU A 96 -13.54 0.63 6.44
N ALA A 97 -12.74 -0.37 6.81
CA ALA A 97 -13.10 -1.77 6.62
C ALA A 97 -14.34 -2.16 7.44
N ALA A 98 -14.41 -1.73 8.70
CA ALA A 98 -15.55 -1.99 9.57
C ALA A 98 -16.80 -1.29 9.06
N SER A 99 -16.70 -0.07 8.52
CA SER A 99 -17.84 0.67 7.94
C SER A 99 -18.43 -0.06 6.73
N VAL A 100 -17.58 -0.63 5.86
CA VAL A 100 -18.04 -1.42 4.72
C VAL A 100 -18.77 -2.68 5.19
N LEU A 101 -18.16 -3.44 6.12
CA LEU A 101 -18.79 -4.64 6.68
C LEU A 101 -20.10 -4.32 7.42
N GLN A 102 -20.12 -3.19 8.15
CA GLN A 102 -21.33 -2.72 8.81
C GLN A 102 -22.44 -2.50 7.80
N LEU A 103 -22.20 -1.69 6.77
CA LEU A 103 -23.18 -1.31 5.78
C LEU A 103 -23.76 -2.51 5.01
N PHE A 104 -22.91 -3.44 4.60
CA PHE A 104 -23.35 -4.55 3.73
C PHE A 104 -23.81 -5.80 4.47
N ILE A 105 -23.39 -6.01 5.71
CA ILE A 105 -23.66 -7.25 6.45
C ILE A 105 -24.34 -6.97 7.79
N PHE A 106 -23.73 -6.19 8.67
CA PHE A 106 -24.14 -6.09 10.05
C PHE A 106 -25.37 -5.21 10.28
N ASP A 107 -25.60 -4.19 9.44
CA ASP A 107 -26.80 -3.35 9.53
C ASP A 107 -28.07 -4.16 9.27
N GLN A 108 -28.02 -5.16 8.37
CA GLN A 108 -29.14 -6.06 8.09
C GLN A 108 -29.51 -6.93 9.30
N TRP A 109 -28.55 -7.17 10.19
CA TRP A 109 -28.74 -7.96 11.41
C TRP A 109 -28.95 -7.09 12.65
N GLY A 110 -29.00 -5.77 12.51
CA GLY A 110 -29.18 -4.83 13.61
C GLY A 110 -28.03 -4.80 14.60
N VAL A 111 -26.81 -5.22 14.19
CA VAL A 111 -25.64 -5.27 15.04
C VAL A 111 -25.04 -3.86 15.19
N PRO A 112 -24.83 -3.34 16.42
CA PRO A 112 -24.25 -2.03 16.62
C PRO A 112 -22.77 -1.97 16.17
N PHE A 113 -22.33 -0.85 15.59
CA PHE A 113 -21.00 -0.64 15.03
C PHE A 113 -19.85 -1.03 15.99
N ALA A 114 -20.00 -0.68 17.28
CA ALA A 114 -19.00 -1.02 18.29
C ALA A 114 -18.77 -2.53 18.42
N LEU A 115 -19.82 -3.32 18.29
CA LEU A 115 -19.75 -4.78 18.38
C LEU A 115 -19.10 -5.37 17.14
N SER A 116 -19.40 -4.83 15.95
CA SER A 116 -18.75 -5.21 14.69
C SER A 116 -17.24 -4.95 14.72
N VAL A 117 -16.83 -3.76 15.17
CA VAL A 117 -15.41 -3.41 15.33
C VAL A 117 -14.73 -4.33 16.35
N SER A 118 -15.38 -4.58 17.49
CA SER A 118 -14.84 -5.46 18.53
C SER A 118 -14.64 -6.89 18.02
N LEU A 119 -15.58 -7.41 17.24
CA LEU A 119 -15.48 -8.72 16.61
C LEU A 119 -14.30 -8.80 15.63
N ILE A 120 -14.13 -7.78 14.78
CA ILE A 120 -13.02 -7.72 13.84
C ILE A 120 -11.68 -7.71 14.58
N ILE A 121 -11.54 -6.85 15.61
CA ILE A 121 -10.32 -6.78 16.43
C ILE A 121 -10.05 -8.12 17.11
N PHE A 122 -11.06 -8.78 17.66
CA PHE A 122 -10.95 -10.07 18.30
C PHE A 122 -10.45 -11.15 17.33
N LEU A 123 -11.01 -11.21 16.13
CA LEU A 123 -10.56 -12.15 15.10
C LEU A 123 -9.11 -11.88 14.67
N ILE A 124 -8.73 -10.61 14.48
CA ILE A 124 -7.34 -10.23 14.16
C ILE A 124 -6.41 -10.65 15.28
N TRP A 125 -6.77 -10.37 16.52
CA TRP A 125 -5.97 -10.78 17.70
C TRP A 125 -5.79 -12.29 17.77
N LEU A 126 -6.84 -13.04 17.51
CA LEU A 126 -6.85 -14.50 17.62
C LEU A 126 -5.90 -15.17 16.63
N TYR A 127 -5.87 -14.74 15.37
CA TYR A 127 -4.95 -15.32 14.39
C TYR A 127 -3.52 -14.78 14.52
N THR A 128 -3.35 -13.55 15.02
CA THR A 128 -2.02 -12.93 15.13
C THR A 128 -1.23 -13.46 16.31
N THR A 129 -1.88 -13.74 17.45
CA THR A 129 -1.19 -14.19 18.68
C THR A 129 -0.48 -15.53 18.54
N LYS A 130 -1.02 -16.44 17.74
CA LYS A 130 -0.44 -17.79 17.53
C LYS A 130 0.51 -17.87 16.35
N GLY A 131 0.35 -17.01 15.35
CA GLY A 131 1.02 -17.14 14.06
C GLY A 131 2.31 -16.34 13.88
N GLY A 132 2.49 -15.27 14.64
CA GLY A 132 3.64 -14.37 14.51
C GLY A 132 3.82 -13.79 13.11
N ILE A 133 5.03 -13.33 12.78
CA ILE A 133 5.36 -12.67 11.49
C ILE A 133 5.15 -13.63 10.30
N LYS A 134 5.39 -14.92 10.48
CA LYS A 134 5.22 -15.89 9.39
C LYS A 134 3.77 -16.00 8.91
N THR A 135 2.82 -15.97 9.84
CA THR A 135 1.39 -15.99 9.48
C THR A 135 0.98 -14.69 8.79
N LEU A 136 1.51 -13.53 9.25
CA LEU A 136 1.24 -12.25 8.60
C LEU A 136 1.69 -12.25 7.14
N VAL A 137 2.88 -12.75 6.83
CA VAL A 137 3.36 -12.83 5.43
C VAL A 137 2.43 -13.67 4.56
N TRP A 138 1.90 -14.78 5.08
CA TRP A 138 0.95 -15.61 4.33
C TRP A 138 -0.42 -14.96 4.17
N THR A 139 -0.94 -14.30 5.20
CA THR A 139 -2.20 -13.55 5.10
C THR A 139 -2.09 -12.38 4.14
N ASP A 140 -0.96 -11.68 4.11
CA ASP A 140 -0.69 -10.60 3.15
C ASP A 140 -0.61 -11.12 1.71
N ALA A 141 0.01 -12.27 1.49
CA ALA A 141 0.03 -12.91 0.17
C ALA A 141 -1.38 -13.33 -0.29
N PHE A 142 -2.20 -13.86 0.62
CA PHE A 142 -3.60 -14.18 0.33
C PHE A 142 -4.43 -12.92 0.03
N GLN A 143 -4.25 -11.86 0.81
CA GLN A 143 -4.87 -10.56 0.56
C GLN A 143 -4.49 -10.00 -0.82
N SER A 144 -3.21 -10.07 -1.21
CA SER A 144 -2.75 -9.63 -2.53
C SER A 144 -3.43 -10.40 -3.65
N SER A 145 -3.59 -11.72 -3.49
CA SER A 145 -4.28 -12.57 -4.45
C SER A 145 -5.74 -12.16 -4.62
N LEU A 146 -6.45 -11.92 -3.51
CA LEU A 146 -7.84 -11.48 -3.53
C LEU A 146 -8.00 -10.10 -4.17
N LEU A 147 -7.08 -9.17 -3.92
CA LEU A 147 -7.11 -7.85 -4.54
C LEU A 147 -6.93 -7.93 -6.05
N ILE A 148 -5.95 -8.70 -6.53
CA ILE A 148 -5.73 -8.89 -7.97
C ILE A 148 -6.96 -9.55 -8.60
N PHE A 149 -7.48 -10.60 -7.99
CA PHE A 149 -8.70 -11.26 -8.45
C PHE A 149 -9.88 -10.29 -8.50
N GLY A 150 -10.06 -9.46 -7.47
CA GLY A 150 -11.10 -8.43 -7.43
C GLY A 150 -10.99 -7.41 -8.57
N VAL A 151 -9.77 -6.97 -8.92
CA VAL A 151 -9.54 -6.11 -10.08
C VAL A 151 -9.98 -6.79 -11.38
N LEU A 152 -9.56 -8.03 -11.59
CA LEU A 152 -9.90 -8.78 -12.81
C LEU A 152 -11.41 -8.99 -12.95
N VAL A 153 -12.06 -9.37 -11.85
CA VAL A 153 -13.53 -9.53 -11.83
C VAL A 153 -14.23 -8.18 -12.10
N SER A 154 -13.74 -7.09 -11.50
CA SER A 154 -14.31 -5.76 -11.73
C SER A 154 -14.22 -5.35 -13.21
N ILE A 155 -13.07 -5.55 -13.84
CA ILE A 155 -12.88 -5.27 -15.27
C ILE A 155 -13.84 -6.14 -16.11
N TYR A 156 -13.92 -7.43 -15.80
CA TYR A 156 -14.83 -8.35 -16.50
C TYR A 156 -16.29 -7.90 -16.42
N VAL A 157 -16.75 -7.58 -15.22
CA VAL A 157 -18.14 -7.13 -14.99
C VAL A 157 -18.42 -5.82 -15.72
N ILE A 158 -17.49 -4.84 -15.67
CA ILE A 158 -17.67 -3.56 -16.35
C ILE A 158 -17.76 -3.77 -17.87
N VAL A 159 -16.86 -4.53 -18.46
CA VAL A 159 -16.82 -4.78 -19.90
C VAL A 159 -18.09 -5.48 -20.36
N THR A 160 -18.55 -6.49 -19.60
CA THR A 160 -19.78 -7.22 -19.92
C THR A 160 -21.04 -6.37 -19.76
N GLN A 161 -21.13 -5.55 -18.71
CA GLN A 161 -22.29 -4.67 -18.50
C GLN A 161 -22.37 -3.56 -19.53
N LEU A 162 -21.25 -3.05 -19.99
CA LEU A 162 -21.20 -2.01 -21.04
C LEU A 162 -21.35 -2.60 -22.46
N ASN A 163 -21.43 -3.93 -22.60
CA ASN A 163 -21.45 -4.62 -23.89
C ASN A 163 -20.30 -4.22 -24.83
N ILE A 164 -19.12 -3.97 -24.27
CA ILE A 164 -17.92 -3.60 -25.02
C ILE A 164 -17.19 -4.88 -25.45
N SER A 165 -16.73 -4.92 -26.70
CA SER A 165 -15.81 -5.98 -27.15
C SER A 165 -14.44 -5.84 -26.48
N TRP A 166 -13.85 -6.94 -26.05
CA TRP A 166 -12.49 -6.95 -25.50
C TRP A 166 -11.43 -6.41 -26.47
N VAL A 167 -11.68 -6.52 -27.76
CA VAL A 167 -10.80 -6.01 -28.81
C VAL A 167 -10.87 -4.50 -28.94
N ASP A 168 -12.05 -3.91 -28.72
CA ASP A 168 -12.28 -2.47 -28.85
C ASP A 168 -11.94 -1.70 -27.57
N LEU A 169 -11.81 -2.39 -26.43
CA LEU A 169 -11.54 -1.77 -25.13
C LEU A 169 -10.27 -0.87 -25.14
N PRO A 170 -9.11 -1.29 -25.67
CA PRO A 170 -7.93 -0.42 -25.71
C PRO A 170 -8.12 0.84 -26.54
N ALA A 171 -8.84 0.75 -27.66
CA ALA A 171 -9.14 1.90 -28.51
C ALA A 171 -10.06 2.90 -27.79
N LEU A 172 -11.13 2.41 -27.15
CA LEU A 172 -12.04 3.24 -26.35
C LEU A 172 -11.32 3.96 -25.20
N ILE A 173 -10.39 3.26 -24.53
CA ILE A 173 -9.58 3.89 -23.50
C ILE A 173 -8.68 4.96 -24.10
N ALA A 174 -8.01 4.70 -25.22
CA ALA A 174 -7.08 5.63 -25.85
C ALA A 174 -7.76 6.91 -26.34
N GLU A 175 -8.99 6.81 -26.83
CA GLU A 175 -9.79 7.94 -27.32
C GLU A 175 -10.37 8.81 -26.20
N ASN A 176 -10.43 8.31 -24.97
CA ASN A 176 -11.01 9.04 -23.86
C ASN A 176 -10.08 10.19 -23.41
N LYS A 177 -10.64 11.37 -23.23
CA LYS A 177 -9.90 12.57 -22.74
C LYS A 177 -9.23 12.37 -21.38
N ASN A 178 -9.72 11.43 -20.57
CA ASN A 178 -9.14 11.11 -19.26
C ASN A 178 -7.95 10.15 -19.35
N SER A 179 -7.61 9.63 -20.53
CA SER A 179 -6.51 8.69 -20.74
C SER A 179 -5.14 9.36 -20.90
N GLU A 180 -5.04 10.65 -20.68
CA GLU A 180 -3.78 11.37 -20.70
C GLU A 180 -2.88 10.91 -19.53
N LEU A 181 -1.73 10.31 -19.89
CA LEU A 181 -0.78 9.74 -18.93
C LEU A 181 0.19 10.78 -18.38
N PHE A 182 0.58 11.76 -19.20
CA PHE A 182 1.64 12.72 -18.87
C PHE A 182 1.12 14.15 -18.92
N CYS A 183 1.32 14.89 -17.84
CA CYS A 183 0.99 16.31 -17.76
C CYS A 183 2.28 17.13 -17.78
N TRP A 184 2.48 17.93 -18.83
CA TRP A 184 3.66 18.77 -19.03
C TRP A 184 3.48 20.23 -18.61
N ASP A 185 2.29 20.60 -18.14
CA ASP A 185 2.04 21.95 -17.62
C ASP A 185 2.67 22.15 -16.25
N ILE A 186 3.66 23.05 -16.17
CA ILE A 186 4.43 23.36 -14.95
C ILE A 186 3.54 23.92 -13.83
N ASN A 187 2.47 24.64 -14.20
CA ASN A 187 1.54 25.23 -13.23
C ASN A 187 0.55 24.20 -12.66
N SER A 188 0.41 23.07 -13.34
CA SER A 188 -0.48 22.00 -12.89
C SER A 188 0.04 21.33 -11.61
N LYS A 189 -0.90 20.93 -10.74
CA LYS A 189 -0.60 20.04 -9.61
C LYS A 189 -0.06 18.69 -10.09
N ASN A 190 -0.48 18.25 -11.28
CA ASN A 190 -0.14 16.95 -11.87
C ASN A 190 1.08 17.02 -12.80
N TYR A 191 1.89 18.09 -12.74
CA TYR A 191 3.10 18.22 -13.54
C TYR A 191 4.03 17.01 -13.39
N PHE A 192 4.51 16.47 -14.52
CA PHE A 192 5.26 15.22 -14.57
C PHE A 192 6.40 15.14 -13.56
N TRP A 193 7.31 16.11 -13.56
CA TRP A 193 8.48 16.05 -12.66
C TRP A 193 8.12 16.14 -11.17
N LYS A 194 7.08 16.88 -10.82
CA LYS A 194 6.59 16.93 -9.43
C LYS A 194 6.08 15.56 -8.99
N GLN A 195 5.28 14.91 -9.83
CA GLN A 195 4.70 13.60 -9.53
C GLN A 195 5.76 12.50 -9.54
N PHE A 196 6.67 12.51 -10.53
CA PHE A 196 7.73 11.53 -10.67
C PHE A 196 8.72 11.56 -9.50
N ILE A 197 9.25 12.75 -9.18
CA ILE A 197 10.17 12.92 -8.05
C ILE A 197 9.44 12.64 -6.73
N GLY A 198 8.22 13.14 -6.57
CA GLY A 198 7.38 12.84 -5.42
C GLY A 198 7.17 11.35 -5.23
N GLY A 199 6.89 10.61 -6.31
CA GLY A 199 6.77 9.15 -6.30
C GLY A 199 8.04 8.45 -5.82
N ALA A 200 9.22 8.88 -6.30
CA ALA A 200 10.49 8.30 -5.85
C ALA A 200 10.70 8.47 -4.33
N PHE A 201 10.42 9.66 -3.80
CA PHE A 201 10.51 9.91 -2.36
C PHE A 201 9.43 9.16 -1.56
N ILE A 202 8.21 9.06 -2.08
CA ILE A 202 7.14 8.28 -1.44
C ILE A 202 7.58 6.81 -1.30
N ALA A 203 8.08 6.18 -2.36
CA ALA A 203 8.56 4.81 -2.30
C ALA A 203 9.71 4.65 -1.29
N ALA A 204 10.70 5.54 -1.32
CA ALA A 204 11.82 5.50 -0.38
C ALA A 204 11.34 5.62 1.07
N CYS A 205 10.43 6.54 1.38
CA CYS A 205 9.93 6.76 2.74
C CYS A 205 8.95 5.68 3.20
N MET A 206 7.97 5.32 2.36
CA MET A 206 6.91 4.38 2.76
C MET A 206 7.33 2.91 2.71
N THR A 207 8.34 2.57 1.91
CA THR A 207 8.84 1.20 1.82
C THR A 207 10.21 1.06 2.45
N GLY A 208 11.14 1.95 2.09
CA GLY A 208 12.55 1.83 2.50
C GLY A 208 12.81 2.21 3.95
N LEU A 209 12.10 3.19 4.49
CA LEU A 209 12.24 3.66 5.87
C LEU A 209 11.11 3.15 6.78
N ASP A 210 10.13 2.46 6.24
CA ASP A 210 9.06 1.87 7.02
C ASP A 210 9.51 0.59 7.72
N GLN A 211 9.34 0.55 9.05
CA GLN A 211 9.76 -0.59 9.85
C GLN A 211 9.03 -1.89 9.49
N ASN A 212 7.72 -1.83 9.23
CA ASN A 212 6.95 -3.03 8.94
C ASN A 212 7.37 -3.65 7.60
N MET A 213 7.58 -2.82 6.58
CA MET A 213 8.03 -3.26 5.26
C MET A 213 9.45 -3.82 5.31
N MET A 214 10.37 -3.10 5.94
CA MET A 214 11.77 -3.54 6.03
C MET A 214 11.95 -4.77 6.89
N GLN A 215 11.20 -4.92 7.98
CA GLN A 215 11.27 -6.11 8.81
C GLN A 215 10.86 -7.38 8.05
N LYS A 216 9.88 -7.30 7.15
CA LYS A 216 9.51 -8.40 6.26
C LYS A 216 10.64 -8.74 5.28
N ASN A 217 11.26 -7.73 4.68
CA ASN A 217 12.42 -7.92 3.79
C ASN A 217 13.59 -8.61 4.53
N LEU A 218 13.88 -8.18 5.76
CA LEU A 218 14.96 -8.72 6.57
C LEU A 218 14.69 -10.15 7.09
N THR A 219 13.50 -10.71 6.87
CA THR A 219 13.26 -12.15 7.12
C THR A 219 13.93 -13.04 6.06
N CYS A 220 14.32 -12.49 4.91
CA CYS A 220 15.12 -13.19 3.91
C CYS A 220 16.58 -13.24 4.40
N LYS A 221 17.21 -14.45 4.34
CA LYS A 221 18.57 -14.66 4.87
C LYS A 221 19.67 -13.98 4.05
N THR A 222 19.42 -13.72 2.78
CA THR A 222 20.38 -13.13 1.84
C THR A 222 19.67 -12.07 0.98
N LEU A 223 20.45 -11.10 0.54
CA LEU A 223 20.05 -10.14 -0.50
C LEU A 223 19.69 -10.86 -1.79
#